data_b30bfc8a7076440c9b56ccee792435de
#
_entry.id   b30bfc8a7076440c9b56ccee792435de
#
_cell.length_a   1.000
_cell.length_b   1.000
_cell.length_c   1.000
_cell.angle_alpha   90.00
_cell.angle_beta   90.00
_cell.angle_gamma   90.00
#
_symmetry.space_group_name_H-M   'P 1'
#
loop_
_entity.id
_entity.type
_entity.pdbx_description
1 polymer ?
#
loop_
_entity_poly.entity_id
_entity_poly.type
_entity_poly.pdbx_seq_one_letter_code
_entity_poly.pdbx_strand_id
1 'polypeptide(L)'
;RTEFARDRARIIHSFALRRLAAKTQVAVPWATDFPRTRLSHSLECAQVGRELGAALGADPDLMEGACLAHDIGHPPFGHNGEEALNQIADSCGGFEGNAQSLRLLIRLEAKTVLPDGKSIGLNLTRASLDAATKYPWSRVKDAKKFGVYEDDLEIFNWYRTGIESGKTSMEAQIMDWSDDVA
;
A
#
# COMPACT_ATOMS: atom_id res chain seq x y z
N ARG A 1 2.50 11.20 21.29
CA ARG A 1 2.06 10.59 20.03
C ARG A 1 3.03 9.47 19.68
N THR A 2 2.53 8.26 19.48
CA THR A 2 3.34 7.12 19.08
C THR A 2 3.91 7.29 17.67
N GLU A 3 4.94 6.53 17.31
CA GLU A 3 5.50 6.55 15.95
C GLU A 3 4.47 6.05 14.92
N PHE A 4 3.68 5.04 15.27
CA PHE A 4 2.62 4.50 14.39
C PHE A 4 1.48 5.51 14.21
N ALA A 5 1.06 6.23 15.26
CA ALA A 5 0.09 7.32 15.11
C ALA A 5 0.61 8.47 14.22
N ARG A 6 1.92 8.71 14.21
CA ARG A 6 2.56 9.66 13.27
C ARG A 6 2.50 9.13 11.84
N ASP A 7 2.85 7.86 11.63
CA ASP A 7 2.90 7.24 10.31
C ASP A 7 1.50 7.16 9.70
N ARG A 8 0.51 6.70 10.46
CA ARG A 8 -0.91 6.74 10.07
C ARG A 8 -1.33 8.14 9.61
N ALA A 9 -1.00 9.17 10.38
CA ALA A 9 -1.34 10.55 10.02
C ALA A 9 -0.65 11.01 8.71
N ARG A 10 0.59 10.57 8.45
CA ARG A 10 1.27 10.86 7.19
C ARG A 10 0.57 10.21 5.99
N ILE A 11 0.11 8.97 6.15
CA ILE A 11 -0.68 8.27 5.12
C ILE A 11 -2.01 8.98 4.87
N ILE A 12 -2.78 9.30 5.93
CA ILE A 12 -4.07 10.02 5.82
C ILE A 12 -3.92 11.35 5.07
N HIS A 13 -2.82 12.06 5.29
CA HIS A 13 -2.58 13.36 4.65
C HIS A 13 -1.83 13.27 3.32
N SER A 14 -1.59 12.06 2.78
CA SER A 14 -0.94 11.89 1.47
C SER A 14 -1.87 12.27 0.31
N PHE A 15 -1.30 12.70 -0.81
CA PHE A 15 -2.04 12.89 -2.04
C PHE A 15 -2.51 11.57 -2.63
N ALA A 16 -1.71 10.51 -2.47
CA ALA A 16 -2.02 9.18 -2.97
C ALA A 16 -3.34 8.65 -2.37
N LEU A 17 -3.55 8.78 -1.06
CA LEU A 17 -4.81 8.39 -0.44
C LEU A 17 -5.98 9.23 -0.95
N ARG A 18 -5.83 10.55 -1.06
CA ARG A 18 -6.90 11.43 -1.58
C ARG A 18 -7.31 11.09 -3.02
N ARG A 19 -6.36 10.66 -3.86
CA ARG A 19 -6.64 10.24 -5.24
C ARG A 19 -7.57 9.04 -5.33
N LEU A 20 -7.66 8.22 -4.29
CA LEU A 20 -8.58 7.08 -4.24
C LEU A 20 -10.06 7.51 -4.32
N ALA A 21 -10.40 8.74 -3.93
CA ALA A 21 -11.74 9.29 -4.08
C ALA A 21 -12.21 9.39 -5.54
N ALA A 22 -11.26 9.49 -6.50
CA ALA A 22 -11.56 9.56 -7.94
C ALA A 22 -11.47 8.20 -8.64
N LYS A 23 -11.28 7.10 -7.89
CA LYS A 23 -11.19 5.73 -8.41
C LYS A 23 -12.34 4.91 -7.89
N THR A 24 -13.06 4.21 -8.77
CA THR A 24 -14.14 3.30 -8.38
C THR A 24 -13.58 1.99 -7.84
N GLN A 25 -14.28 1.38 -6.89
CA GLN A 25 -13.91 0.05 -6.38
C GLN A 25 -14.28 -1.04 -7.39
N VAL A 26 -15.56 -1.18 -7.71
CA VAL A 26 -16.09 -2.21 -8.63
C VAL A 26 -17.12 -1.60 -9.58
N ALA A 27 -18.13 -0.90 -9.08
CA ALA A 27 -19.23 -0.35 -9.87
C ALA A 27 -18.87 1.00 -10.48
N VAL A 28 -19.34 1.22 -11.72
CA VAL A 28 -19.25 2.54 -12.35
C VAL A 28 -20.22 3.53 -11.68
N PRO A 29 -19.89 4.84 -11.62
CA PRO A 29 -20.66 5.83 -10.85
C PRO A 29 -22.14 5.94 -11.19
N TRP A 30 -22.55 5.58 -12.41
CA TRP A 30 -23.94 5.61 -12.87
C TRP A 30 -24.68 4.27 -12.77
N ALA A 31 -24.04 3.23 -12.24
CA ALA A 31 -24.70 1.93 -12.03
C ALA A 31 -25.48 1.88 -10.71
N THR A 32 -25.16 2.76 -9.77
CA THR A 32 -25.85 2.89 -8.47
C THR A 32 -25.85 4.34 -8.02
N ASP A 33 -26.82 4.73 -7.17
CA ASP A 33 -26.90 6.08 -6.59
C ASP A 33 -25.77 6.36 -5.57
N PHE A 34 -25.15 5.31 -5.03
CA PHE A 34 -24.10 5.38 -4.02
C PHE A 34 -22.89 4.54 -4.42
N PRO A 35 -22.10 4.96 -5.43
CA PRO A 35 -20.93 4.20 -5.86
C PRO A 35 -19.86 4.20 -4.78
N ARG A 36 -19.33 3.02 -4.46
CA ARG A 36 -18.21 2.86 -3.54
C ARG A 36 -16.92 3.28 -4.25
N THR A 37 -16.23 4.28 -3.72
CA THR A 37 -14.88 4.65 -4.17
C THR A 37 -13.82 3.80 -3.48
N ARG A 38 -12.61 3.73 -4.05
CA ARG A 38 -11.48 3.09 -3.37
C ARG A 38 -11.13 3.78 -2.05
N LEU A 39 -11.39 5.08 -1.92
CA LEU A 39 -11.18 5.79 -0.66
C LEU A 39 -12.16 5.31 0.42
N SER A 40 -13.46 5.20 0.11
CA SER A 40 -14.44 4.70 1.09
C SER A 40 -14.15 3.25 1.49
N HIS A 41 -13.78 2.40 0.52
CA HIS A 41 -13.33 1.03 0.80
C HIS A 41 -12.08 1.00 1.72
N SER A 42 -11.04 1.79 1.42
CA SER A 42 -9.85 1.83 2.26
C SER A 42 -10.13 2.31 3.68
N LEU A 43 -11.11 3.20 3.88
CA LEU A 43 -11.55 3.64 5.21
C LEU A 43 -12.30 2.52 5.96
N GLU A 44 -13.14 1.75 5.27
CA GLU A 44 -13.84 0.59 5.85
C GLU A 44 -12.86 -0.53 6.19
N CYS A 45 -11.94 -0.87 5.28
CA CYS A 45 -10.85 -1.79 5.53
C CYS A 45 -10.02 -1.36 6.76
N ALA A 46 -9.71 -0.07 6.89
CA ALA A 46 -8.96 0.46 8.03
C ALA A 46 -9.73 0.32 9.35
N GLN A 47 -11.05 0.48 9.35
CA GLN A 47 -11.90 0.23 10.51
C GLN A 47 -11.83 -1.24 10.94
N VAL A 48 -12.03 -2.16 10.00
CA VAL A 48 -11.98 -3.61 10.25
C VAL A 48 -10.60 -4.03 10.74
N GLY A 49 -9.55 -3.61 10.05
CA GLY A 49 -8.17 -3.98 10.37
C GLY A 49 -7.71 -3.43 11.72
N ARG A 50 -8.14 -2.23 12.10
CA ARG A 50 -7.87 -1.65 13.41
C ARG A 50 -8.47 -2.50 14.55
N GLU A 51 -9.72 -2.92 14.41
CA GLU A 51 -10.42 -3.71 15.42
C GLU A 51 -9.88 -5.14 15.49
N LEU A 52 -9.70 -5.78 14.35
CA LEU A 52 -9.15 -7.13 14.26
C LEU A 52 -7.71 -7.19 14.78
N GLY A 53 -6.88 -6.23 14.39
CA GLY A 53 -5.50 -6.13 14.87
C GLY A 53 -5.41 -5.95 16.37
N ALA A 54 -6.23 -5.06 16.94
CA ALA A 54 -6.30 -4.88 18.40
C ALA A 54 -6.70 -6.18 19.14
N ALA A 55 -7.65 -6.94 18.59
CA ALA A 55 -8.07 -8.22 19.16
C ALA A 55 -6.96 -9.29 19.10
N LEU A 56 -6.07 -9.23 18.12
CA LEU A 56 -4.93 -10.13 17.92
C LEU A 56 -3.64 -9.64 18.57
N GLY A 57 -3.65 -8.46 19.23
CA GLY A 57 -2.49 -7.91 19.93
C GLY A 57 -1.56 -7.04 19.09
N ALA A 58 -1.93 -6.70 17.84
CA ALA A 58 -1.21 -5.72 17.04
C ALA A 58 -1.55 -4.28 17.47
N ASP A 59 -0.63 -3.33 17.19
CA ASP A 59 -0.88 -1.92 17.45
C ASP A 59 -2.00 -1.38 16.53
N PRO A 60 -3.08 -0.80 17.08
CA PRO A 60 -4.21 -0.33 16.26
C PRO A 60 -3.86 0.78 15.27
N ASP A 61 -2.92 1.67 15.58
CA ASP A 61 -2.51 2.74 14.68
C ASP A 61 -1.63 2.19 13.53
N LEU A 62 -0.84 1.16 13.81
CA LEU A 62 -0.08 0.43 12.78
C LEU A 62 -1.03 -0.25 11.80
N MET A 63 -2.03 -0.97 12.33
CA MET A 63 -3.02 -1.68 11.51
C MET A 63 -3.86 -0.73 10.66
N GLU A 64 -4.39 0.35 11.25
CA GLU A 64 -5.14 1.37 10.50
C GLU A 64 -4.27 1.99 9.38
N GLY A 65 -3.01 2.29 9.67
CA GLY A 65 -2.06 2.82 8.69
C GLY A 65 -1.82 1.85 7.52
N ALA A 66 -1.60 0.56 7.80
CA ALA A 66 -1.40 -0.47 6.78
C ALA A 66 -2.64 -0.61 5.87
N CYS A 67 -3.83 -0.70 6.47
CA CYS A 67 -5.09 -0.81 5.74
C CYS A 67 -5.40 0.45 4.90
N LEU A 68 -5.09 1.65 5.38
CA LEU A 68 -5.22 2.87 4.59
C LEU A 68 -4.28 2.88 3.38
N ALA A 69 -3.13 2.22 3.49
CA ALA A 69 -2.09 2.23 2.46
C ALA A 69 -2.23 1.13 1.40
N HIS A 70 -3.06 0.09 1.63
CA HIS A 70 -3.07 -1.10 0.79
C HIS A 70 -3.32 -0.81 -0.69
N ASP A 71 -4.24 0.10 -0.99
CA ASP A 71 -4.73 0.39 -2.35
C ASP A 71 -4.21 1.69 -2.98
N ILE A 72 -3.32 2.45 -2.29
CA ILE A 72 -2.89 3.77 -2.77
C ILE A 72 -2.19 3.76 -4.14
N GLY A 73 -1.56 2.64 -4.50
CA GLY A 73 -0.90 2.41 -5.78
C GLY A 73 -1.81 1.88 -6.88
N HIS A 74 -3.05 1.55 -6.57
CA HIS A 74 -3.97 0.99 -7.57
C HIS A 74 -4.28 2.01 -8.68
N PRO A 75 -4.22 1.60 -9.97
CA PRO A 75 -4.47 2.51 -11.09
C PRO A 75 -5.98 2.76 -11.30
N PRO A 76 -6.36 3.75 -12.12
CA PRO A 76 -7.72 3.87 -12.63
C PRO A 76 -8.14 2.60 -13.41
N PHE A 77 -9.44 2.32 -13.44
CA PHE A 77 -10.05 1.17 -14.15
C PHE A 77 -9.72 -0.20 -13.54
N GLY A 78 -9.32 -0.24 -12.26
CA GLY A 78 -9.11 -1.49 -11.53
C GLY A 78 -8.07 -2.41 -12.16
N HIS A 79 -8.32 -3.71 -12.12
CA HIS A 79 -7.40 -4.71 -12.67
C HIS A 79 -7.20 -4.62 -14.19
N ASN A 80 -8.20 -4.12 -14.94
CA ASN A 80 -8.04 -3.89 -16.39
C ASN A 80 -7.01 -2.79 -16.66
N GLY A 81 -7.03 -1.72 -15.86
CA GLY A 81 -6.02 -0.66 -15.93
C GLY A 81 -4.63 -1.14 -15.51
N GLU A 82 -4.56 -1.99 -14.49
CA GLU A 82 -3.32 -2.61 -14.04
C GLU A 82 -2.69 -3.48 -15.13
N GLU A 83 -3.50 -4.32 -15.80
CA GLU A 83 -3.04 -5.18 -16.90
C GLU A 83 -2.54 -4.36 -18.10
N ALA A 84 -3.30 -3.34 -18.52
CA ALA A 84 -2.90 -2.46 -19.60
C ALA A 84 -1.60 -1.70 -19.30
N LEU A 85 -1.45 -1.19 -18.08
CA LEU A 85 -0.20 -0.53 -17.66
C LEU A 85 0.97 -1.51 -17.59
N ASN A 86 0.75 -2.73 -17.10
CA ASN A 86 1.80 -3.74 -17.04
C ASN A 86 2.32 -4.13 -18.43
N GLN A 87 1.42 -4.24 -19.43
CA GLN A 87 1.80 -4.51 -20.83
C GLN A 87 2.67 -3.38 -21.41
N ILE A 88 2.25 -2.11 -21.19
CA ILE A 88 3.00 -0.95 -21.70
C ILE A 88 4.35 -0.80 -20.97
N ALA A 89 4.39 -1.05 -19.68
CA ALA A 89 5.56 -0.87 -18.84
C ALA A 89 6.51 -2.10 -18.83
N ASP A 90 6.27 -3.15 -19.61
CA ASP A 90 7.04 -4.39 -19.56
C ASP A 90 8.54 -4.15 -19.75
N SER A 91 8.91 -3.26 -20.66
CA SER A 91 10.31 -2.90 -20.95
C SER A 91 11.02 -2.16 -19.80
N CYS A 92 10.29 -1.62 -18.82
CA CYS A 92 10.83 -0.88 -17.68
C CYS A 92 10.49 -1.51 -16.32
N GLY A 93 10.21 -2.82 -16.28
CA GLY A 93 9.97 -3.56 -15.03
C GLY A 93 8.51 -3.87 -14.74
N GLY A 94 7.59 -3.52 -15.64
CA GLY A 94 6.16 -3.77 -15.51
C GLY A 94 5.44 -2.82 -14.57
N PHE A 95 4.16 -3.10 -14.32
CA PHE A 95 3.33 -2.38 -13.37
C PHE A 95 2.56 -3.37 -12.48
N GLU A 96 2.57 -3.10 -11.18
CA GLU A 96 1.79 -3.84 -10.19
C GLU A 96 1.36 -2.89 -9.06
N GLY A 97 0.09 -2.94 -8.67
CA GLY A 97 -0.51 -1.99 -7.73
C GLY A 97 0.13 -2.00 -6.34
N ASN A 98 0.53 -3.17 -5.82
CA ASN A 98 1.17 -3.26 -4.50
C ASN A 98 2.61 -2.72 -4.53
N ALA A 99 3.37 -3.02 -5.59
CA ALA A 99 4.70 -2.43 -5.78
C ALA A 99 4.62 -0.90 -5.96
N GLN A 100 3.58 -0.42 -6.63
CA GLN A 100 3.31 1.00 -6.77
C GLN A 100 2.90 1.64 -5.43
N SER A 101 2.14 0.92 -4.58
CA SER A 101 1.83 1.38 -3.22
C SER A 101 3.10 1.59 -2.41
N LEU A 102 4.02 0.63 -2.42
CA LEU A 102 5.31 0.78 -1.76
C LEU A 102 6.09 1.98 -2.31
N ARG A 103 6.21 2.12 -3.64
CA ARG A 103 6.92 3.23 -4.29
C ARG A 103 6.36 4.61 -3.91
N LEU A 104 5.04 4.73 -3.76
CA LEU A 104 4.41 5.95 -3.28
C LEU A 104 4.84 6.26 -1.84
N LEU A 105 4.83 5.27 -0.95
CA LEU A 105 5.19 5.44 0.46
C LEU A 105 6.65 5.84 0.67
N ILE A 106 7.57 5.26 -0.12
CA ILE A 106 9.02 5.40 0.10
C ILE A 106 9.70 6.46 -0.78
N ARG A 107 9.03 6.94 -1.85
CA ARG A 107 9.68 7.81 -2.85
C ARG A 107 8.78 8.93 -3.35
N LEU A 108 7.60 8.63 -3.90
CA LEU A 108 6.83 9.58 -4.69
C LEU A 108 6.04 10.59 -3.85
N GLU A 109 5.58 10.22 -2.66
CA GLU A 109 5.03 11.15 -1.68
C GLU A 109 6.16 11.90 -0.95
N ALA A 110 6.78 12.84 -1.62
CA ALA A 110 8.01 13.52 -1.20
C ALA A 110 7.81 14.45 0.02
N LYS A 111 7.33 13.90 1.14
CA LYS A 111 7.13 14.65 2.39
C LYS A 111 8.46 14.97 3.09
N THR A 112 9.45 14.12 2.91
CA THR A 112 10.78 14.30 3.48
C THR A 112 11.81 14.13 2.38
N VAL A 113 12.69 15.12 2.26
CA VAL A 113 13.78 15.15 1.27
C VAL A 113 15.09 15.31 2.03
N LEU A 114 16.07 14.49 1.70
CA LEU A 114 17.40 14.55 2.27
C LEU A 114 18.19 15.74 1.70
N PRO A 115 19.31 16.17 2.35
CA PRO A 115 20.13 17.30 1.88
C PRO A 115 20.67 17.14 0.46
N ASP A 116 20.83 15.92 -0.02
CA ASP A 116 21.25 15.57 -1.39
C ASP A 116 20.12 15.63 -2.42
N GLY A 117 18.90 15.99 -2.00
CA GLY A 117 17.71 16.06 -2.85
C GLY A 117 16.97 14.70 -3.01
N LYS A 118 17.46 13.62 -2.41
CA LYS A 118 16.79 12.32 -2.46
C LYS A 118 15.52 12.33 -1.61
N SER A 119 14.38 11.99 -2.21
CA SER A 119 13.14 11.76 -1.47
C SER A 119 13.21 10.45 -0.69
N ILE A 120 12.76 10.49 0.56
CA ILE A 120 12.50 9.29 1.38
C ILE A 120 11.00 9.11 1.64
N GLY A 121 10.18 9.61 0.75
CA GLY A 121 8.74 9.47 0.76
C GLY A 121 8.09 10.05 2.01
N LEU A 122 7.18 9.29 2.59
CA LEU A 122 6.50 9.65 3.84
C LEU A 122 7.38 9.46 5.09
N ASN A 123 8.58 8.89 4.96
CA ASN A 123 9.49 8.58 6.07
C ASN A 123 8.78 7.80 7.19
N LEU A 124 8.23 6.65 6.81
CA LEU A 124 7.53 5.74 7.72
C LEU A 124 8.51 4.83 8.46
N THR A 125 8.06 4.26 9.56
CA THR A 125 8.80 3.22 10.29
C THR A 125 8.91 1.94 9.47
N ARG A 126 9.91 1.11 9.79
CA ARG A 126 10.07 -0.22 9.18
C ARG A 126 8.83 -1.09 9.35
N ALA A 127 8.22 -1.07 10.55
CA ALA A 127 7.03 -1.83 10.84
C ALA A 127 5.83 -1.37 9.98
N SER A 128 5.64 -0.07 9.77
CA SER A 128 4.56 0.46 8.92
C SER A 128 4.74 0.08 7.45
N LEU A 129 5.98 0.08 6.94
CA LEU A 129 6.27 -0.37 5.58
C LEU A 129 6.03 -1.86 5.41
N ASP A 130 6.45 -2.68 6.38
CA ASP A 130 6.28 -4.12 6.34
C ASP A 130 4.81 -4.53 6.46
N ALA A 131 4.07 -3.90 7.38
CA ALA A 131 2.63 -4.10 7.56
C ALA A 131 1.81 -3.76 6.29
N ALA A 132 2.27 -2.81 5.46
CA ALA A 132 1.64 -2.45 4.20
C ALA A 132 2.10 -3.30 3.00
N THR A 133 2.98 -4.30 3.22
CA THR A 133 3.57 -5.12 2.15
C THR A 133 2.88 -6.48 2.04
N LYS A 134 1.88 -6.59 1.17
CA LYS A 134 1.11 -7.82 0.92
C LYS A 134 1.97 -8.92 0.24
N TYR A 135 2.80 -8.53 -0.74
CA TYR A 135 3.64 -9.44 -1.52
C TYR A 135 5.13 -9.11 -1.33
N PRO A 136 5.80 -9.69 -0.31
CA PRO A 136 7.17 -9.32 0.05
C PRO A 136 8.23 -9.96 -0.87
N TRP A 137 8.08 -9.75 -2.19
CA TRP A 137 9.03 -10.18 -3.22
C TRP A 137 9.01 -9.26 -4.42
N SER A 138 10.12 -9.26 -5.19
CA SER A 138 10.24 -8.57 -6.47
C SER A 138 9.59 -9.37 -7.61
N ARG A 139 9.47 -8.72 -8.78
CA ARG A 139 8.94 -9.36 -9.98
C ARG A 139 9.74 -10.61 -10.32
N VAL A 140 9.08 -11.76 -10.34
CA VAL A 140 9.64 -13.02 -10.83
C VAL A 140 8.95 -13.33 -12.16
N LYS A 141 9.69 -13.95 -13.11
CA LYS A 141 9.13 -14.37 -14.39
C LYS A 141 7.87 -15.21 -14.14
N ASP A 142 6.78 -14.85 -14.83
CA ASP A 142 5.47 -15.51 -14.75
C ASP A 142 4.65 -15.25 -13.45
N ALA A 143 5.17 -14.50 -12.47
CA ALA A 143 4.38 -14.07 -11.32
C ALA A 143 3.61 -12.78 -11.64
N LYS A 144 2.28 -12.82 -11.51
CA LYS A 144 1.42 -11.64 -11.75
C LYS A 144 1.50 -10.60 -10.64
N LYS A 145 1.83 -11.01 -9.42
CA LYS A 145 1.84 -10.17 -8.23
C LYS A 145 3.23 -10.08 -7.61
N PHE A 146 3.64 -8.85 -7.26
CA PHE A 146 4.88 -8.55 -6.56
C PHE A 146 4.73 -7.23 -5.79
N GLY A 147 5.52 -7.02 -4.74
CA GLY A 147 5.36 -5.86 -3.85
C GLY A 147 6.51 -4.86 -3.90
N VAL A 148 7.52 -5.08 -4.75
CA VAL A 148 8.65 -4.16 -4.89
C VAL A 148 9.22 -4.15 -6.31
N TYR A 149 9.50 -2.96 -6.82
CA TYR A 149 10.27 -2.80 -8.07
C TYR A 149 11.77 -2.90 -7.81
N GLU A 150 12.54 -3.27 -8.84
CA GLU A 150 14.01 -3.36 -8.80
C GLU A 150 14.68 -2.10 -8.21
N ASP A 151 14.24 -0.92 -8.65
CA ASP A 151 14.77 0.37 -8.22
C ASP A 151 14.52 0.69 -6.72
N ASP A 152 13.63 -0.05 -6.07
CA ASP A 152 13.21 0.17 -4.69
C ASP A 152 13.75 -0.91 -3.73
N LEU A 153 14.54 -1.88 -4.25
CA LEU A 153 15.07 -3.00 -3.47
C LEU A 153 15.99 -2.58 -2.31
N GLU A 154 16.72 -1.47 -2.44
CA GLU A 154 17.57 -0.97 -1.36
C GLU A 154 16.76 -0.71 -0.09
N ILE A 155 15.66 0.05 -0.21
CA ILE A 155 14.79 0.40 0.92
C ILE A 155 13.99 -0.84 1.37
N PHE A 156 13.52 -1.66 0.43
CA PHE A 156 12.85 -2.92 0.72
C PHE A 156 13.71 -3.83 1.61
N ASN A 157 14.95 -4.08 1.22
CA ASN A 157 15.87 -4.92 1.98
C ASN A 157 16.19 -4.33 3.36
N TRP A 158 16.27 -2.99 3.44
CA TRP A 158 16.50 -2.32 4.71
C TRP A 158 15.35 -2.55 5.71
N TYR A 159 14.10 -2.32 5.33
CA TYR A 159 13.01 -2.50 6.28
C TYR A 159 12.71 -3.97 6.55
N ARG A 160 13.09 -4.88 5.66
CA ARG A 160 12.98 -6.34 5.81
C ARG A 160 14.18 -6.98 6.50
N THR A 161 15.19 -6.22 6.95
CA THR A 161 16.38 -6.77 7.62
C THR A 161 15.99 -7.60 8.84
N GLY A 162 16.43 -8.87 8.87
CA GLY A 162 16.13 -9.83 9.95
C GLY A 162 14.82 -10.59 9.77
N ILE A 163 14.09 -10.38 8.68
CA ILE A 163 12.86 -11.10 8.33
C ILE A 163 13.19 -12.13 7.25
N GLU A 164 12.63 -13.33 7.38
CA GLU A 164 12.80 -14.41 6.39
C GLU A 164 12.23 -13.98 5.01
N SER A 165 12.96 -14.31 3.95
CA SER A 165 12.57 -13.95 2.59
C SER A 165 11.22 -14.56 2.21
N GLY A 166 10.36 -13.75 1.60
CA GLY A 166 9.02 -14.15 1.17
C GLY A 166 7.97 -14.30 2.29
N LYS A 167 8.37 -14.16 3.57
CA LYS A 167 7.45 -14.29 4.70
C LYS A 167 6.67 -12.99 4.92
N THR A 168 5.35 -13.06 4.88
CA THR A 168 4.44 -11.95 5.15
C THR A 168 4.28 -11.74 6.65
N SER A 169 4.32 -10.50 7.14
CA SER A 169 4.08 -10.18 8.56
C SER A 169 2.64 -10.48 8.97
N MET A 170 2.40 -10.65 10.27
CA MET A 170 1.06 -10.86 10.80
C MET A 170 0.15 -9.67 10.44
N GLU A 171 0.67 -8.46 10.57
CA GLU A 171 -0.07 -7.22 10.25
C GLU A 171 -0.46 -7.16 8.78
N ALA A 172 0.42 -7.55 7.87
CA ALA A 172 0.10 -7.61 6.44
C ALA A 172 -0.94 -8.70 6.11
N GLN A 173 -0.95 -9.82 6.83
CA GLN A 173 -1.99 -10.84 6.71
C GLN A 173 -3.34 -10.35 7.24
N ILE A 174 -3.35 -9.64 8.37
CA ILE A 174 -4.57 -9.03 8.91
C ILE A 174 -5.10 -7.96 7.96
N MET A 175 -4.23 -7.14 7.38
CA MET A 175 -4.59 -6.13 6.39
C MET A 175 -5.23 -6.77 5.14
N ASP A 176 -4.64 -7.84 4.63
CA ASP A 176 -5.15 -8.59 3.48
C ASP A 176 -6.55 -9.18 3.77
N TRP A 177 -6.71 -9.79 4.94
CA TRP A 177 -8.02 -10.31 5.34
C TRP A 177 -9.05 -9.20 5.59
N SER A 178 -8.64 -8.06 6.09
CA SER A 178 -9.52 -6.91 6.30
C SER A 178 -10.00 -6.31 4.98
N ASP A 179 -9.17 -6.36 3.94
CA ASP A 179 -9.52 -6.00 2.56
C ASP A 179 -10.61 -6.94 2.01
N ASP A 180 -10.47 -8.26 2.23
CA ASP A 180 -11.44 -9.25 1.78
C ASP A 180 -12.80 -9.17 2.53
N VAL A 181 -12.81 -8.68 3.77
CA VAL A 181 -14.03 -8.57 4.61
C VAL A 181 -14.76 -7.25 4.36
N ALA A 182 -14.03 -6.18 4.09
CA ALA A 182 -14.56 -4.86 3.83
C ALA A 182 -15.18 -4.79 2.42
#